data_0355399ced5f6420c48063fc6d7da39f
#
_entry.id   0355399ced5f6420c48063fc6d7da39f
#
_cell.length_a   1.000
_cell.length_b   1.000
_cell.length_c   1.000
_cell.angle_alpha   90.00
_cell.angle_beta   90.00
_cell.angle_gamma   90.00
#
_symmetry.space_group_name_H-M   'P 1'
#
loop_
_entity.id
_entity.type
_entity.pdbx_description
1 polymer ?
#
loop_
_entity_poly.entity_id
_entity_poly.type
_entity_poly.pdbx_seq_one_letter_code
_entity_poly.pdbx_strand_id
1 'polypeptide(L)'
;MSFQVKEPVLIIGLGGAGSKLASEAKKSLNSDCLVISNDEKDCTSEESIRVSTDSVVNPSVQLIRGSTYKVSDEIKSKISEYSTIILMSNLAGKAGSAIAPVVSEICKESDKGLISFAIMPFKYEKDRIFNSGISLKRIREDSQCTVVLDNDSLLESNPDLSSKACYEIANSAIMHVVKSLDSSEMSAETNILSTSKDGQNIEDSLRDSLKMLYENAPPNSIKRSMLYVVGGANIPVGVLNSIT
;
A
#
# COMPACT_ATOMS: atom_id res chain seq x y z
N MET A 1 -18.67 7.69 -4.66
CA MET A 1 -17.77 8.53 -5.50
C MET A 1 -16.63 7.65 -5.96
N SER A 2 -16.11 7.88 -7.17
CA SER A 2 -14.91 7.19 -7.66
C SER A 2 -13.70 8.09 -7.52
N PHE A 3 -12.53 7.49 -7.26
CA PHE A 3 -11.23 8.14 -7.29
C PHE A 3 -10.60 7.89 -8.66
N GLN A 4 -10.11 8.95 -9.28
CA GLN A 4 -9.39 8.89 -10.54
C GLN A 4 -8.00 9.49 -10.38
N VAL A 5 -7.01 8.83 -10.95
CA VAL A 5 -5.65 9.34 -11.02
C VAL A 5 -5.59 10.51 -12.01
N LYS A 6 -4.98 11.61 -11.60
CA LYS A 6 -4.76 12.81 -12.42
C LYS A 6 -3.27 13.06 -12.53
N GLU A 7 -2.80 13.23 -13.74
CA GLU A 7 -1.41 13.61 -14.01
C GLU A 7 -1.13 15.08 -13.59
N PRO A 8 0.12 15.43 -13.21
CA PRO A 8 1.24 14.51 -13.03
C PRO A 8 1.17 13.72 -11.71
N VAL A 9 1.74 12.50 -11.72
CA VAL A 9 1.71 11.54 -10.60
C VAL A 9 3.08 11.43 -9.94
N LEU A 10 3.12 11.46 -8.61
CA LEU A 10 4.29 11.10 -7.81
C LEU A 10 4.02 9.84 -6.99
N ILE A 11 4.93 8.88 -7.05
CA ILE A 11 4.91 7.70 -6.20
C ILE A 11 5.81 7.94 -5.00
N ILE A 12 5.28 7.82 -3.78
CA ILE A 12 6.06 7.96 -2.55
C ILE A 12 6.19 6.62 -1.85
N GLY A 13 7.42 6.15 -1.68
CA GLY A 13 7.74 4.94 -0.92
C GLY A 13 8.28 5.23 0.47
N LEU A 14 7.68 4.62 1.50
CA LEU A 14 8.02 4.87 2.90
C LEU A 14 8.81 3.72 3.53
N GLY A 15 10.02 4.01 3.97
CA GLY A 15 10.94 3.01 4.52
C GLY A 15 11.34 1.95 3.49
N GLY A 16 12.10 0.94 3.88
CA GLY A 16 12.68 -0.02 2.95
C GLY A 16 11.67 -0.85 2.15
N ALA A 17 10.56 -1.26 2.77
CA ALA A 17 9.53 -2.03 2.07
C ALA A 17 8.75 -1.16 1.07
N GLY A 18 8.31 0.04 1.50
CA GLY A 18 7.59 0.98 0.65
C GLY A 18 8.45 1.48 -0.52
N SER A 19 9.74 1.70 -0.29
CA SER A 19 10.70 2.14 -1.32
C SER A 19 10.87 1.10 -2.45
N LYS A 20 10.88 -0.19 -2.10
CA LYS A 20 10.95 -1.28 -3.10
C LYS A 20 9.70 -1.30 -3.97
N LEU A 21 8.50 -1.22 -3.34
CA LEU A 21 7.23 -1.15 -4.07
C LEU A 21 7.17 0.09 -4.97
N ALA A 22 7.56 1.25 -4.45
CA ALA A 22 7.57 2.49 -5.22
C ALA A 22 8.52 2.43 -6.42
N SER A 23 9.69 1.85 -6.26
CA SER A 23 10.66 1.65 -7.36
C SER A 23 10.13 0.72 -8.45
N GLU A 24 9.34 -0.29 -8.09
CA GLU A 24 8.69 -1.18 -9.05
C GLU A 24 7.52 -0.48 -9.75
N ALA A 25 6.70 0.25 -8.98
CA ALA A 25 5.57 1.01 -9.49
C ALA A 25 6.01 2.13 -10.46
N LYS A 26 7.11 2.83 -10.17
CA LYS A 26 7.72 3.82 -11.06
C LYS A 26 7.94 3.26 -12.47
N LYS A 27 8.49 2.05 -12.56
CA LYS A 27 8.75 1.41 -13.87
C LYS A 27 7.46 1.07 -14.62
N SER A 28 6.40 0.74 -13.88
CA SER A 28 5.11 0.33 -14.45
C SER A 28 4.26 1.50 -14.92
N LEU A 29 4.28 2.61 -14.19
CA LEU A 29 3.48 3.81 -14.47
C LEU A 29 4.26 4.91 -15.20
N ASN A 30 5.57 4.74 -15.44
CA ASN A 30 6.45 5.77 -15.98
C ASN A 30 6.32 7.12 -15.26
N SER A 31 6.19 7.08 -13.93
CA SER A 31 5.99 8.24 -13.06
C SER A 31 7.22 8.53 -12.24
N ASP A 32 7.27 9.71 -11.61
CA ASP A 32 8.34 10.04 -10.67
C ASP A 32 8.19 9.29 -9.35
N CYS A 33 9.30 9.15 -8.63
CA CYS A 33 9.35 8.41 -7.37
C CYS A 33 10.17 9.17 -6.33
N LEU A 34 9.62 9.31 -5.12
CA LEU A 34 10.26 9.88 -3.94
C LEU A 34 10.34 8.82 -2.84
N VAL A 35 11.49 8.68 -2.22
CA VAL A 35 11.67 7.82 -1.04
C VAL A 35 11.75 8.67 0.21
N ILE A 36 10.98 8.30 1.25
CA ILE A 36 11.07 8.96 2.57
C ILE A 36 11.34 7.88 3.62
N SER A 37 12.49 7.97 4.30
CA SER A 37 12.87 6.99 5.33
C SER A 37 13.72 7.61 6.43
N ASN A 38 13.70 7.00 7.61
CA ASN A 38 14.63 7.30 8.68
C ASN A 38 15.93 6.44 8.60
N ASP A 39 15.97 5.42 7.75
CA ASP A 39 17.16 4.61 7.50
C ASP A 39 17.90 5.14 6.27
N GLU A 40 19.16 5.48 6.44
CA GLU A 40 20.03 5.98 5.37
C GLU A 40 20.19 4.98 4.21
N LYS A 41 20.11 3.68 4.52
CA LYS A 41 20.21 2.62 3.51
C LYS A 41 19.06 2.63 2.50
N ASP A 42 17.90 3.19 2.88
CA ASP A 42 16.75 3.31 2.00
C ASP A 42 16.87 4.55 1.09
N CYS A 43 17.61 5.57 1.52
CA CYS A 43 17.78 6.85 0.84
C CYS A 43 18.99 6.81 -0.12
N THR A 44 18.98 5.89 -1.08
CA THR A 44 20.10 5.68 -2.02
C THR A 44 19.95 6.42 -3.33
N SER A 45 18.77 7.01 -3.61
CA SER A 45 18.47 7.80 -4.81
C SER A 45 18.59 9.29 -4.53
N GLU A 46 18.82 10.08 -5.58
CA GLU A 46 18.82 11.56 -5.50
C GLU A 46 17.45 12.09 -5.08
N GLU A 47 16.37 11.38 -5.42
CA GLU A 47 15.01 11.68 -5.02
C GLU A 47 14.64 10.97 -3.72
N SER A 48 15.23 11.45 -2.62
CA SER A 48 14.93 10.92 -1.28
C SER A 48 14.94 12.01 -0.22
N ILE A 49 14.11 11.84 0.81
CA ILE A 49 14.08 12.67 2.03
C ILE A 49 14.45 11.79 3.21
N ARG A 50 15.53 12.17 3.89
CA ARG A 50 15.96 11.49 5.11
C ARG A 50 15.31 12.11 6.33
N VAL A 51 14.56 11.32 7.10
CA VAL A 51 14.00 11.71 8.39
C VAL A 51 15.04 11.46 9.48
N SER A 52 15.77 12.51 9.89
CA SER A 52 16.80 12.38 10.94
C SER A 52 16.17 12.15 12.31
N THR A 53 16.70 11.18 13.06
CA THR A 53 16.31 10.88 14.44
C THR A 53 17.46 11.12 15.44
N ASP A 54 18.34 12.06 15.13
CA ASP A 54 19.40 12.59 16.00
C ASP A 54 20.26 11.48 16.63
N SER A 55 20.80 10.58 15.81
CA SER A 55 21.73 9.48 16.22
C SER A 55 21.10 8.44 17.18
N VAL A 56 19.78 8.42 17.35
CA VAL A 56 19.12 7.38 18.16
C VAL A 56 19.15 6.05 17.41
N VAL A 57 19.87 5.10 17.98
CA VAL A 57 19.87 3.71 17.49
C VAL A 57 18.51 3.09 17.79
N ASN A 58 17.80 2.61 16.76
CA ASN A 58 16.48 1.99 16.92
C ASN A 58 15.39 2.95 17.45
N PRO A 59 15.07 4.06 16.75
CA PRO A 59 14.11 5.07 17.21
C PRO A 59 12.68 4.50 17.34
N SER A 60 11.91 5.09 18.25
CA SER A 60 10.49 4.77 18.39
C SER A 60 9.66 5.33 17.22
N VAL A 61 8.47 4.76 16.99
CA VAL A 61 7.51 5.28 15.98
C VAL A 61 7.17 6.76 16.25
N GLN A 62 7.00 7.14 17.53
CA GLN A 62 6.70 8.50 17.94
C GLN A 62 7.85 9.47 17.61
N LEU A 63 9.09 9.06 17.85
CA LEU A 63 10.27 9.88 17.54
C LEU A 63 10.40 10.09 16.01
N ILE A 64 10.27 9.02 15.22
CA ILE A 64 10.31 9.11 13.76
C ILE A 64 9.20 10.03 13.25
N ARG A 65 7.96 9.89 13.78
CA ARG A 65 6.83 10.75 13.41
C ARG A 65 7.09 12.22 13.73
N GLY A 66 7.57 12.51 14.93
CA GLY A 66 7.94 13.88 15.33
C GLY A 66 9.06 14.47 14.44
N SER A 67 10.04 13.64 14.06
CA SER A 67 11.10 14.06 13.14
C SER A 67 10.60 14.24 11.71
N THR A 68 9.56 13.52 11.28
CA THR A 68 8.94 13.70 9.95
C THR A 68 8.31 15.08 9.83
N TYR A 69 7.68 15.60 10.89
CA TYR A 69 7.13 16.96 10.88
C TYR A 69 8.21 18.05 10.68
N LYS A 70 9.46 17.79 11.09
CA LYS A 70 10.58 18.72 10.88
C LYS A 70 10.96 18.89 9.40
N VAL A 71 10.63 17.91 8.56
CA VAL A 71 10.89 17.94 7.10
C VAL A 71 9.62 18.18 6.28
N SER A 72 8.54 18.65 6.92
CA SER A 72 7.24 18.87 6.25
C SER A 72 7.33 19.84 5.07
N ASP A 73 8.09 20.92 5.21
CA ASP A 73 8.24 21.92 4.14
C ASP A 73 8.98 21.35 2.93
N GLU A 74 9.97 20.47 3.17
CA GLU A 74 10.67 19.74 2.10
C GLU A 74 9.71 18.79 1.38
N ILE A 75 8.88 18.04 2.13
CA ILE A 75 7.85 17.17 1.55
C ILE A 75 6.85 17.99 0.73
N LYS A 76 6.34 19.12 1.27
CA LYS A 76 5.42 20.02 0.56
C LYS A 76 6.02 20.55 -0.75
N SER A 77 7.30 20.92 -0.72
CA SER A 77 8.01 21.37 -1.91
C SER A 77 8.10 20.26 -2.97
N LYS A 78 8.45 19.03 -2.58
CA LYS A 78 8.58 17.90 -3.51
C LYS A 78 7.25 17.46 -4.14
N ILE A 79 6.13 17.58 -3.44
CA ILE A 79 4.81 17.20 -3.96
C ILE A 79 4.11 18.32 -4.72
N SER A 80 4.65 19.54 -4.70
CA SER A 80 3.95 20.75 -5.18
C SER A 80 3.49 20.67 -6.63
N GLU A 81 4.30 20.10 -7.51
CA GLU A 81 4.04 20.01 -8.96
C GLU A 81 3.12 18.85 -9.37
N TYR A 82 2.78 17.95 -8.44
CA TYR A 82 2.00 16.76 -8.72
C TYR A 82 0.52 16.95 -8.37
N SER A 83 -0.35 16.36 -9.17
CA SER A 83 -1.80 16.35 -8.94
C SER A 83 -2.23 15.15 -8.10
N THR A 84 -1.60 13.99 -8.32
CA THR A 84 -1.90 12.76 -7.60
C THR A 84 -0.65 12.20 -6.93
N ILE A 85 -0.81 11.77 -5.68
CA ILE A 85 0.21 11.07 -4.90
C ILE A 85 -0.23 9.62 -4.70
N ILE A 86 0.66 8.68 -5.04
CA ILE A 86 0.51 7.25 -4.75
C ILE A 86 1.43 6.91 -3.59
N LEU A 87 0.88 6.69 -2.40
CA LEU A 87 1.64 6.44 -1.18
C LEU A 87 1.76 4.93 -0.92
N MET A 88 2.98 4.42 -0.84
CA MET A 88 3.29 3.02 -0.60
C MET A 88 3.87 2.82 0.80
N SER A 89 3.17 2.09 1.67
CA SER A 89 3.61 1.89 3.05
C SER A 89 3.38 0.48 3.57
N ASN A 90 4.38 -0.07 4.25
CA ASN A 90 4.21 -1.24 5.11
C ASN A 90 4.11 -0.76 6.55
N LEU A 91 2.91 -0.84 7.13
CA LEU A 91 2.61 -0.35 8.47
C LEU A 91 3.15 -1.26 9.58
N ALA A 92 3.58 -2.48 9.24
CA ALA A 92 4.34 -3.32 10.17
C ALA A 92 5.74 -2.74 10.45
N GLY A 93 6.30 -1.95 9.53
CA GLY A 93 7.57 -1.26 9.71
C GLY A 93 7.44 0.04 10.50
N LYS A 94 8.46 0.37 11.34
CA LYS A 94 8.47 1.61 12.11
C LYS A 94 8.41 2.86 11.22
N ALA A 95 9.20 2.88 10.13
CA ALA A 95 9.19 3.98 9.16
C ALA A 95 7.81 4.16 8.53
N GLY A 96 7.23 3.10 7.98
CA GLY A 96 5.91 3.14 7.36
C GLY A 96 4.83 3.65 8.32
N SER A 97 4.72 3.07 9.51
CA SER A 97 3.71 3.46 10.50
C SER A 97 3.94 4.86 11.11
N ALA A 98 5.17 5.37 11.10
CA ALA A 98 5.48 6.70 11.61
C ALA A 98 5.26 7.80 10.57
N ILE A 99 5.76 7.59 9.35
CA ILE A 99 5.85 8.61 8.30
C ILE A 99 4.53 8.74 7.52
N ALA A 100 3.84 7.60 7.24
CA ALA A 100 2.65 7.61 6.41
C ALA A 100 1.54 8.58 6.89
N PRO A 101 1.18 8.63 8.19
CA PRO A 101 0.19 9.58 8.66
C PRO A 101 0.57 11.06 8.45
N VAL A 102 1.86 11.39 8.54
CA VAL A 102 2.34 12.76 8.34
C VAL A 102 2.30 13.14 6.86
N VAL A 103 2.73 12.22 5.98
CA VAL A 103 2.68 12.45 4.53
C VAL A 103 1.23 12.56 4.05
N SER A 104 0.31 11.72 4.56
CA SER A 104 -1.11 11.81 4.19
C SER A 104 -1.75 13.12 4.63
N GLU A 105 -1.43 13.60 5.83
CA GLU A 105 -1.86 14.90 6.34
C GLU A 105 -1.35 16.06 5.44
N ILE A 106 -0.06 16.03 5.09
CA ILE A 106 0.55 17.02 4.20
C ILE A 106 -0.11 17.01 2.81
N CYS A 107 -0.39 15.85 2.23
CA CYS A 107 -1.08 15.74 0.95
C CYS A 107 -2.48 16.35 1.00
N LYS A 108 -3.24 16.09 2.07
CA LYS A 108 -4.57 16.66 2.30
C LYS A 108 -4.53 18.18 2.45
N GLU A 109 -3.61 18.69 3.29
CA GLU A 109 -3.42 20.14 3.47
C GLU A 109 -3.02 20.86 2.17
N SER A 110 -2.32 20.14 1.27
CA SER A 110 -1.86 20.65 -0.03
C SER A 110 -2.85 20.40 -1.16
N ASP A 111 -4.07 19.92 -0.86
CA ASP A 111 -5.15 19.61 -1.82
C ASP A 111 -4.70 18.66 -2.94
N LYS A 112 -3.88 17.65 -2.59
CA LYS A 112 -3.41 16.62 -3.52
C LYS A 112 -4.37 15.44 -3.56
N GLY A 113 -4.61 14.87 -4.75
CA GLY A 113 -5.25 13.56 -4.88
C GLY A 113 -4.36 12.52 -4.21
N LEU A 114 -4.87 11.75 -3.23
CA LEU A 114 -4.09 10.76 -2.52
C LEU A 114 -4.74 9.38 -2.56
N ILE A 115 -4.01 8.41 -3.14
CA ILE A 115 -4.28 6.98 -2.97
C ILE A 115 -3.17 6.36 -2.12
N SER A 116 -3.54 5.69 -1.04
CA SER A 116 -2.60 5.08 -0.10
C SER A 116 -2.72 3.56 -0.11
N PHE A 117 -1.61 2.88 -0.35
CA PHE A 117 -1.47 1.43 -0.19
C PHE A 117 -0.86 1.13 1.17
N ALA A 118 -1.59 0.39 1.99
CA ALA A 118 -1.21 0.05 3.36
C ALA A 118 -1.16 -1.47 3.55
N ILE A 119 0.02 -2.00 3.87
CA ILE A 119 0.21 -3.40 4.24
C ILE A 119 0.17 -3.49 5.76
N MET A 120 -0.73 -4.32 6.30
CA MET A 120 -0.89 -4.53 7.74
C MET A 120 0.05 -5.63 8.25
N PRO A 121 0.44 -5.57 9.55
CA PRO A 121 1.30 -6.60 10.17
C PRO A 121 0.58 -7.93 10.34
N PHE A 122 1.34 -8.99 10.59
CA PHE A 122 0.81 -10.25 11.08
C PHE A 122 0.38 -10.15 12.56
N LYS A 123 -0.61 -10.95 13.00
CA LYS A 123 -1.06 -11.00 14.40
C LYS A 123 0.04 -11.36 15.40
N TYR A 124 1.03 -12.14 15.00
CA TYR A 124 2.16 -12.47 15.87
C TYR A 124 3.12 -11.27 16.11
N GLU A 125 3.04 -10.22 15.30
CA GLU A 125 3.82 -8.97 15.45
C GLU A 125 3.13 -8.00 16.42
N LYS A 126 2.73 -8.48 17.60
CA LYS A 126 1.86 -7.80 18.58
C LYS A 126 2.26 -6.36 18.89
N ASP A 127 3.55 -6.08 19.03
CA ASP A 127 4.08 -4.75 19.36
C ASP A 127 3.84 -3.74 18.21
N ARG A 128 3.55 -4.21 17.00
CA ARG A 128 3.34 -3.39 15.82
C ARG A 128 1.86 -3.12 15.52
N ILE A 129 0.97 -4.00 15.92
CA ILE A 129 -0.47 -3.93 15.61
C ILE A 129 -1.08 -2.60 16.05
N PHE A 130 -0.78 -2.17 17.29
CA PHE A 130 -1.32 -0.92 17.84
C PHE A 130 -0.90 0.31 17.01
N ASN A 131 0.39 0.45 16.72
CA ASN A 131 0.89 1.57 15.93
C ASN A 131 0.36 1.53 14.49
N SER A 132 0.26 0.35 13.89
CA SER A 132 -0.28 0.16 12.55
C SER A 132 -1.75 0.54 12.48
N GLY A 133 -2.55 0.16 13.47
CA GLY A 133 -3.97 0.50 13.55
C GLY A 133 -4.20 2.01 13.67
N ILE A 134 -3.43 2.70 14.54
CA ILE A 134 -3.49 4.16 14.65
C ILE A 134 -3.09 4.82 13.32
N SER A 135 -2.04 4.33 12.68
CA SER A 135 -1.55 4.89 11.42
C SER A 135 -2.54 4.69 10.30
N LEU A 136 -3.11 3.49 10.18
CA LEU A 136 -4.15 3.20 9.19
C LEU A 136 -5.37 4.11 9.36
N LYS A 137 -5.83 4.32 10.62
CA LYS A 137 -6.95 5.23 10.90
C LYS A 137 -6.69 6.62 10.35
N ARG A 138 -5.51 7.21 10.63
CA ARG A 138 -5.15 8.56 10.16
C ARG A 138 -5.03 8.63 8.64
N ILE A 139 -4.36 7.65 8.03
CA ILE A 139 -4.23 7.57 6.58
C ILE A 139 -5.61 7.56 5.91
N ARG A 140 -6.57 6.79 6.46
CA ARG A 140 -7.95 6.73 5.94
C ARG A 140 -8.72 8.04 6.06
N GLU A 141 -8.43 8.84 7.08
CA GLU A 141 -9.05 10.16 7.28
C GLU A 141 -8.50 11.22 6.30
N ASP A 142 -7.30 11.01 5.79
CA ASP A 142 -6.60 11.98 4.95
C ASP A 142 -6.53 11.59 3.47
N SER A 143 -6.67 10.30 3.14
CA SER A 143 -6.64 9.79 1.76
C SER A 143 -8.04 9.75 1.15
N GLN A 144 -8.16 10.14 -0.12
CA GLN A 144 -9.40 9.92 -0.87
C GLN A 144 -9.65 8.45 -1.16
N CYS A 145 -8.59 7.67 -1.38
CA CYS A 145 -8.66 6.24 -1.61
C CYS A 145 -7.60 5.54 -0.75
N THR A 146 -8.00 4.52 -0.01
CA THR A 146 -7.06 3.68 0.76
C THR A 146 -7.23 2.23 0.33
N VAL A 147 -6.15 1.58 -0.05
CA VAL A 147 -6.10 0.14 -0.37
C VAL A 147 -5.35 -0.56 0.76
N VAL A 148 -6.05 -1.44 1.47
CA VAL A 148 -5.51 -2.17 2.62
C VAL A 148 -5.33 -3.63 2.25
N LEU A 149 -4.12 -4.16 2.47
CA LEU A 149 -3.83 -5.58 2.40
C LEU A 149 -3.41 -6.07 3.79
N ASP A 150 -4.12 -7.08 4.30
CA ASP A 150 -3.81 -7.70 5.59
C ASP A 150 -3.02 -8.99 5.38
N ASN A 151 -1.75 -8.97 5.77
CA ASN A 151 -0.89 -10.15 5.69
C ASN A 151 -1.38 -11.30 6.56
N ASP A 152 -2.05 -11.00 7.66
CA ASP A 152 -2.54 -12.04 8.57
C ASP A 152 -3.68 -12.84 7.93
N SER A 153 -4.62 -12.16 7.28
CA SER A 153 -5.71 -12.81 6.53
C SER A 153 -5.19 -13.65 5.36
N LEU A 154 -4.09 -13.20 4.70
CA LEU A 154 -3.42 -13.99 3.67
C LEU A 154 -2.82 -15.27 4.27
N LEU A 155 -2.18 -15.17 5.44
CA LEU A 155 -1.60 -16.33 6.14
C LEU A 155 -2.68 -17.29 6.67
N GLU A 156 -3.76 -16.77 7.24
CA GLU A 156 -4.89 -17.59 7.72
C GLU A 156 -5.56 -18.38 6.59
N SER A 157 -5.66 -17.77 5.42
CA SER A 157 -6.17 -18.44 4.22
C SER A 157 -5.18 -19.44 3.63
N ASN A 158 -3.88 -19.31 3.91
CA ASN A 158 -2.80 -20.13 3.38
C ASN A 158 -1.76 -20.42 4.47
N PRO A 159 -2.06 -21.28 5.45
CA PRO A 159 -1.22 -21.48 6.64
C PRO A 159 0.16 -22.10 6.35
N ASP A 160 0.35 -22.68 5.17
CA ASP A 160 1.62 -23.26 4.74
C ASP A 160 2.62 -22.23 4.19
N LEU A 161 2.21 -20.98 4.02
CA LEU A 161 3.08 -19.95 3.50
C LEU A 161 4.08 -19.46 4.56
N SER A 162 5.31 -19.24 4.13
CA SER A 162 6.27 -18.48 4.94
C SER A 162 5.92 -16.99 4.94
N SER A 163 6.33 -16.26 5.98
CA SER A 163 6.15 -14.80 6.02
C SER A 163 6.75 -14.10 4.79
N LYS A 164 7.89 -14.60 4.28
CA LYS A 164 8.52 -14.08 3.06
C LYS A 164 7.62 -14.26 1.85
N ALA A 165 7.05 -15.46 1.67
CA ALA A 165 6.11 -15.73 0.57
C ALA A 165 4.86 -14.86 0.66
N CYS A 166 4.30 -14.64 1.87
CA CYS A 166 3.19 -13.71 2.07
C CYS A 166 3.53 -12.29 1.61
N TYR A 167 4.72 -11.76 1.94
CA TYR A 167 5.14 -10.45 1.48
C TYR A 167 5.31 -10.39 -0.04
N GLU A 168 5.84 -11.42 -0.67
CA GLU A 168 6.00 -11.49 -2.14
C GLU A 168 4.63 -11.48 -2.84
N ILE A 169 3.67 -12.28 -2.36
CA ILE A 169 2.30 -12.32 -2.86
C ILE A 169 1.61 -10.97 -2.65
N ALA A 170 1.72 -10.39 -1.46
CA ALA A 170 1.15 -9.08 -1.14
C ALA A 170 1.68 -7.97 -2.06
N ASN A 171 2.99 -7.94 -2.28
CA ASN A 171 3.62 -6.97 -3.17
C ASN A 171 3.14 -7.15 -4.62
N SER A 172 3.08 -8.39 -5.11
CA SER A 172 2.58 -8.70 -6.45
C SER A 172 1.13 -8.26 -6.63
N ALA A 173 0.26 -8.53 -5.65
CA ALA A 173 -1.14 -8.10 -5.67
C ALA A 173 -1.28 -6.57 -5.74
N ILE A 174 -0.52 -5.84 -4.92
CA ILE A 174 -0.48 -4.37 -4.97
C ILE A 174 -0.04 -3.89 -6.34
N MET A 175 1.00 -4.47 -6.92
CA MET A 175 1.50 -4.07 -8.23
C MET A 175 0.48 -4.31 -9.35
N HIS A 176 -0.36 -5.35 -9.27
CA HIS A 176 -1.44 -5.54 -10.22
C HIS A 176 -2.51 -4.44 -10.13
N VAL A 177 -2.88 -4.01 -8.91
CA VAL A 177 -3.79 -2.87 -8.72
C VAL A 177 -3.16 -1.59 -9.27
N VAL A 178 -1.90 -1.33 -8.95
CA VAL A 178 -1.17 -0.14 -9.43
C VAL A 178 -1.15 -0.05 -10.95
N LYS A 179 -0.85 -1.16 -11.65
CA LYS A 179 -0.85 -1.21 -13.12
C LYS A 179 -2.23 -0.96 -13.75
N SER A 180 -3.31 -1.16 -13.00
CA SER A 180 -4.66 -0.94 -13.47
C SER A 180 -5.21 0.46 -13.18
N LEU A 181 -4.50 1.30 -12.43
CA LEU A 181 -4.97 2.63 -12.02
C LEU A 181 -5.29 3.56 -13.20
N ASP A 182 -4.57 3.42 -14.30
CA ASP A 182 -4.82 4.21 -15.52
C ASP A 182 -6.12 3.84 -16.23
N SER A 183 -6.59 2.61 -16.06
CA SER A 183 -7.72 2.03 -16.80
C SER A 183 -8.94 1.73 -15.93
N SER A 184 -8.82 1.86 -14.60
CA SER A 184 -9.88 1.50 -13.67
C SER A 184 -10.16 2.59 -12.65
N GLU A 185 -11.45 2.78 -12.34
CA GLU A 185 -11.88 3.67 -11.28
C GLU A 185 -11.87 2.93 -9.93
N MET A 186 -11.15 3.48 -8.97
CA MET A 186 -11.18 2.98 -7.60
C MET A 186 -12.31 3.63 -6.80
N SER A 187 -12.84 2.94 -5.81
CA SER A 187 -13.75 3.56 -4.85
C SER A 187 -13.01 4.61 -4.01
N ALA A 188 -13.60 5.80 -3.92
CA ALA A 188 -13.08 6.87 -3.04
C ALA A 188 -13.44 6.56 -1.57
N GLU A 189 -13.03 5.42 -1.08
CA GLU A 189 -13.25 4.92 0.28
C GLU A 189 -12.08 3.98 0.64
N THR A 190 -12.25 3.19 1.68
CA THR A 190 -11.33 2.10 2.01
C THR A 190 -11.65 0.88 1.16
N ASN A 191 -10.67 0.41 0.43
CA ASN A 191 -10.72 -0.80 -0.38
C ASN A 191 -9.89 -1.88 0.31
N ILE A 192 -10.41 -3.09 0.41
CA ILE A 192 -9.68 -4.24 0.93
C ILE A 192 -9.16 -5.03 -0.26
N LEU A 193 -7.85 -5.21 -0.31
CA LEU A 193 -7.20 -6.03 -1.32
C LEU A 193 -7.04 -7.45 -0.78
N SER A 194 -7.66 -8.39 -1.44
CA SER A 194 -7.47 -9.82 -1.19
C SER A 194 -6.85 -10.49 -2.41
N THR A 195 -6.14 -11.57 -2.18
CA THR A 195 -5.41 -12.31 -3.20
C THR A 195 -5.32 -13.79 -2.84
N SER A 196 -4.84 -14.60 -3.76
CA SER A 196 -4.51 -16.00 -3.55
C SER A 196 -3.03 -16.26 -3.75
N LYS A 197 -2.55 -17.44 -3.37
CA LYS A 197 -1.19 -17.88 -3.72
C LYS A 197 -1.10 -18.20 -5.21
N ASP A 198 0.09 -18.11 -5.76
CA ASP A 198 0.37 -18.43 -7.16
C ASP A 198 0.26 -19.94 -7.45
N GLY A 199 0.07 -20.28 -8.73
CA GLY A 199 0.12 -21.65 -9.23
C GLY A 199 -1.13 -22.49 -9.00
N GLN A 200 -2.24 -21.90 -8.58
CA GLN A 200 -3.54 -22.54 -8.46
C GLN A 200 -4.35 -22.42 -9.75
N ASN A 201 -5.37 -23.30 -9.89
CA ASN A 201 -6.40 -23.07 -10.87
C ASN A 201 -7.26 -21.85 -10.49
N ILE A 202 -8.03 -21.31 -11.44
CA ILE A 202 -8.74 -20.06 -11.25
C ILE A 202 -9.86 -20.16 -10.21
N GLU A 203 -10.53 -21.32 -10.09
CA GLU A 203 -11.61 -21.57 -9.13
C GLU A 203 -11.07 -21.58 -7.69
N ASP A 204 -9.95 -22.24 -7.46
CA ASP A 204 -9.30 -22.27 -6.15
C ASP A 204 -8.73 -20.89 -5.80
N SER A 205 -8.15 -20.17 -6.77
CA SER A 205 -7.66 -18.81 -6.58
C SER A 205 -8.80 -17.86 -6.20
N LEU A 206 -9.95 -17.96 -6.84
CA LEU A 206 -11.12 -17.14 -6.52
C LEU A 206 -11.66 -17.47 -5.12
N ARG A 207 -11.77 -18.77 -4.78
CA ARG A 207 -12.22 -19.24 -3.46
C ARG A 207 -11.31 -18.72 -2.35
N ASP A 208 -10.00 -18.82 -2.52
CA ASP A 208 -9.03 -18.39 -1.53
C ASP A 208 -9.06 -16.84 -1.37
N SER A 209 -9.17 -16.12 -2.48
CA SER A 209 -9.31 -14.64 -2.46
C SER A 209 -10.57 -14.19 -1.74
N LEU A 210 -11.71 -14.87 -1.99
CA LEU A 210 -12.98 -14.58 -1.30
C LEU A 210 -12.90 -14.93 0.19
N LYS A 211 -12.28 -16.06 0.54
CA LYS A 211 -12.03 -16.42 1.94
C LYS A 211 -11.23 -15.35 2.66
N MET A 212 -10.12 -14.90 2.08
CA MET A 212 -9.30 -13.81 2.62
C MET A 212 -10.11 -12.51 2.75
N LEU A 213 -10.96 -12.19 1.77
CA LEU A 213 -11.81 -11.00 1.83
C LEU A 213 -12.78 -11.06 3.00
N TYR A 214 -13.43 -12.18 3.23
CA TYR A 214 -14.45 -12.34 4.27
C TYR A 214 -13.87 -12.38 5.70
N GLU A 215 -12.58 -12.67 5.87
CA GLU A 215 -11.88 -12.48 7.14
C GLU A 215 -11.80 -10.99 7.55
N ASN A 216 -11.73 -10.09 6.56
CA ASN A 216 -11.59 -8.65 6.78
C ASN A 216 -12.91 -7.88 6.68
N ALA A 217 -13.87 -8.36 5.89
CA ALA A 217 -15.12 -7.68 5.62
C ALA A 217 -16.28 -8.67 5.55
N PRO A 218 -17.28 -8.58 6.43
CA PRO A 218 -18.48 -9.41 6.30
C PRO A 218 -19.20 -9.10 4.97
N PRO A 219 -19.80 -10.10 4.30
CA PRO A 219 -20.37 -9.95 2.97
C PRO A 219 -21.36 -8.79 2.81
N ASN A 220 -22.15 -8.52 3.85
CA ASN A 220 -23.13 -7.43 3.87
C ASN A 220 -22.50 -6.01 3.97
N SER A 221 -21.23 -5.91 4.24
CA SER A 221 -20.49 -4.63 4.28
C SER A 221 -19.85 -4.28 2.94
N ILE A 222 -19.78 -5.22 2.01
CA ILE A 222 -19.17 -5.04 0.70
C ILE A 222 -20.14 -4.35 -0.24
N LYS A 223 -19.86 -3.11 -0.59
CA LYS A 223 -20.69 -2.32 -1.49
C LYS A 223 -20.36 -2.55 -2.97
N ARG A 224 -19.10 -2.83 -3.27
CA ARG A 224 -18.57 -3.00 -4.62
C ARG A 224 -17.36 -3.92 -4.56
N SER A 225 -17.22 -4.78 -5.55
CA SER A 225 -16.02 -5.61 -5.73
C SER A 225 -15.47 -5.44 -7.14
N MET A 226 -14.16 -5.56 -7.27
CA MET A 226 -13.43 -5.57 -8.52
C MET A 226 -12.55 -6.82 -8.53
N LEU A 227 -12.61 -7.59 -9.60
CA LEU A 227 -11.82 -8.80 -9.78
C LEU A 227 -10.71 -8.56 -10.80
N TYR A 228 -9.47 -8.70 -10.36
CA TYR A 228 -8.30 -8.73 -11.24
C TYR A 228 -7.90 -10.18 -11.48
N VAL A 229 -8.03 -10.64 -12.73
CA VAL A 229 -7.56 -11.96 -13.12
C VAL A 229 -6.23 -11.82 -13.85
N VAL A 230 -5.17 -12.31 -13.22
CA VAL A 230 -3.82 -12.27 -13.75
C VAL A 230 -3.39 -13.69 -14.09
N GLY A 231 -3.14 -13.96 -15.37
CA GLY A 231 -2.79 -15.30 -15.82
C GLY A 231 -2.02 -15.28 -17.14
N GLY A 232 -1.40 -16.43 -17.45
CA GLY A 232 -0.75 -16.63 -18.72
C GLY A 232 -1.74 -16.77 -19.90
N ALA A 233 -1.21 -16.84 -21.11
CA ALA A 233 -1.97 -16.97 -22.37
C ALA A 233 -2.92 -18.21 -22.46
N ASN A 234 -2.90 -19.05 -21.43
CA ASN A 234 -3.61 -20.35 -21.44
C ASN A 234 -4.90 -20.38 -20.59
N ILE A 235 -5.41 -19.21 -20.12
CA ILE A 235 -6.70 -19.19 -19.43
C ILE A 235 -7.82 -19.35 -20.46
N PRO A 236 -8.61 -20.46 -20.40
CA PRO A 236 -9.71 -20.65 -21.35
C PRO A 236 -10.79 -19.55 -21.17
N VAL A 237 -11.23 -18.97 -22.27
CA VAL A 237 -12.29 -17.92 -22.25
C VAL A 237 -13.57 -18.43 -21.57
N GLY A 238 -13.91 -19.70 -21.71
CA GLY A 238 -15.04 -20.31 -21.03
C GLY A 238 -14.97 -20.29 -19.51
N VAL A 239 -13.76 -20.34 -18.95
CA VAL A 239 -13.55 -20.23 -17.49
C VAL A 239 -13.76 -18.77 -17.03
N LEU A 240 -13.32 -17.80 -17.80
CA LEU A 240 -13.57 -16.37 -17.50
C LEU A 240 -15.08 -16.07 -17.51
N ASN A 241 -15.82 -16.60 -18.47
CA ASN A 241 -17.29 -16.42 -18.55
C ASN A 241 -18.05 -17.09 -17.41
N SER A 242 -17.47 -18.09 -16.74
CA SER A 242 -18.13 -18.77 -15.58
C SER A 242 -17.92 -18.02 -14.26
N ILE A 243 -17.05 -17.02 -14.22
CA ILE A 243 -16.68 -16.27 -13.02
C ILE A 243 -17.35 -14.87 -13.01
N THR A 244 -17.73 -14.37 -14.17
CA THR A 244 -18.44 -13.09 -14.34
C THR A 244 -19.95 -13.28 -14.34
#